data_0464ff8853932fc9ed2ec4cdc59f14d8
#
_entry.id   0464ff8853932fc9ed2ec4cdc59f14d8
#
_cell.length_a   1.000
_cell.length_b   1.000
_cell.length_c   1.000
_cell.angle_alpha   90.00
_cell.angle_beta   90.00
_cell.angle_gamma   90.00
#
_symmetry.space_group_name_H-M   'P 1'
#
loop_
_entity.id
_entity.type
_entity.pdbx_description
1 polymer ?
#
loop_
_entity_poly.entity_id
_entity_poly.type
_entity_poly.pdbx_seq_one_letter_code
_entity_poly.pdbx_strand_id
1 'polypeptide(L)'
;LKRKEKEESQSTSLTKTSRLITTTSRLSQADAGVLTVAADDGIQPQTKEHAYLAKTLGIDQLIVSVNKMDVVDYAEGDFEDIKEEVSEMLQGVGYDPSDISFVPISAFEGDNVVEESDDLGWYDGPTLLNALDDLEEPDKPEDLPMRIPIQDVYSISGIGAVTVGRVETGDISPGDDVVFEPASTRLNQNVGGEVKTIEMHHEEVDAAHPGDNIGYNTRGVGEDDVKKGDVAGHADNPPTVVDSFEAQVIVLNHPNVVSEGYTPVFHVNTAQVSCTFTDLKKTMNPKTGETIEEDPDYIKQGQAAIVEITPQQPLVIEENDDIPQLSRFAVRDMGQTVGAGMALSVDEQ
;
A
#
# COMPACT_ATOMS: atom_id res chain seq x y z
N LEU A 1 24.98 32.43 -10.05
CA LEU A 1 24.66 32.04 -8.67
C LEU A 1 23.15 31.85 -8.51
N LYS A 2 22.31 32.85 -8.83
CA LYS A 2 20.84 32.75 -8.71
C LYS A 2 20.16 31.67 -9.60
N ARG A 3 20.78 31.24 -10.69
CA ARG A 3 20.29 30.21 -11.59
C ARG A 3 20.59 28.80 -11.04
N LYS A 4 21.73 28.62 -10.37
CA LYS A 4 22.06 27.35 -9.69
C LYS A 4 21.20 27.09 -8.47
N GLU A 5 20.90 28.10 -7.65
CA GLU A 5 20.01 27.98 -6.49
C GLU A 5 18.58 27.61 -6.89
N LYS A 6 18.11 28.06 -8.08
CA LYS A 6 16.78 27.73 -8.58
C LYS A 6 16.69 26.31 -9.15
N GLU A 7 17.77 25.81 -9.76
CA GLU A 7 17.89 24.44 -10.25
C GLU A 7 18.04 23.43 -9.09
N GLU A 8 18.79 23.77 -8.04
CA GLU A 8 18.89 22.94 -6.83
C GLU A 8 17.57 22.89 -6.05
N SER A 9 16.83 24.01 -5.94
CA SER A 9 15.52 24.07 -5.31
C SER A 9 14.47 23.27 -6.09
N GLN A 10 14.48 23.30 -7.42
CA GLN A 10 13.59 22.49 -8.25
C GLN A 10 13.97 21.00 -8.24
N SER A 11 15.26 20.68 -8.24
CA SER A 11 15.77 19.31 -8.12
C SER A 11 15.40 18.70 -6.76
N THR A 12 15.51 19.46 -5.67
CA THR A 12 15.16 19.00 -4.33
C THR A 12 13.65 18.80 -4.17
N SER A 13 12.82 19.65 -4.80
CA SER A 13 11.37 19.52 -4.81
C SER A 13 10.89 18.31 -5.63
N LEU A 14 11.47 18.11 -6.83
CA LEU A 14 11.15 16.93 -7.67
C LEU A 14 11.58 15.62 -7.02
N THR A 15 12.72 15.60 -6.30
CA THR A 15 13.20 14.40 -5.60
C THR A 15 12.34 14.07 -4.38
N LYS A 16 11.81 15.06 -3.67
CA LYS A 16 10.87 14.84 -2.55
C LYS A 16 9.52 14.31 -3.02
N THR A 17 8.97 14.87 -4.10
CA THR A 17 7.67 14.46 -4.65
C THR A 17 7.74 13.04 -5.24
N SER A 18 8.82 12.70 -5.95
CA SER A 18 9.00 11.34 -6.51
C SER A 18 9.24 10.28 -5.42
N ARG A 19 9.90 10.62 -4.30
CA ARG A 19 10.08 9.70 -3.16
C ARG A 19 8.75 9.38 -2.46
N LEU A 20 7.86 10.36 -2.28
CA LEU A 20 6.53 10.14 -1.67
C LEU A 20 5.62 9.27 -2.55
N ILE A 21 5.59 9.50 -3.87
CA ILE A 21 4.82 8.69 -4.82
C ILE A 21 5.31 7.24 -4.82
N THR A 22 6.62 7.03 -4.73
CA THR A 22 7.22 5.69 -4.70
C THR A 22 6.92 4.96 -3.39
N THR A 23 6.76 5.66 -2.26
CA THR A 23 6.53 5.04 -0.95
C THR A 23 5.11 4.45 -0.86
N THR A 24 4.06 5.17 -1.25
CA THR A 24 2.67 4.68 -1.14
C THR A 24 2.40 3.49 -2.07
N SER A 25 2.87 3.53 -3.33
CA SER A 25 2.72 2.42 -4.27
C SER A 25 3.60 1.20 -3.97
N ARG A 26 4.61 1.34 -3.11
CA ARG A 26 5.42 0.21 -2.62
C ARG A 26 4.86 -0.37 -1.32
N LEU A 27 4.25 0.45 -0.48
CA LEU A 27 3.60 -0.01 0.76
C LEU A 27 2.42 -0.94 0.48
N SER A 28 1.64 -0.70 -0.59
CA SER A 28 0.53 -1.59 -0.96
C SER A 28 0.96 -2.98 -1.45
N GLN A 29 2.26 -3.21 -1.63
CA GLN A 29 2.84 -4.48 -2.10
C GLN A 29 3.80 -5.08 -1.07
N ALA A 30 3.88 -4.51 0.13
CA ALA A 30 4.75 -4.97 1.19
C ALA A 30 3.99 -5.86 2.17
N ASP A 31 4.59 -6.96 2.53
CA ASP A 31 4.04 -7.93 3.48
C ASP A 31 4.46 -7.60 4.93
N ALA A 32 5.56 -6.88 5.11
CA ALA A 32 6.05 -6.41 6.40
C ALA A 32 6.69 -5.02 6.28
N GLY A 33 6.84 -4.31 7.39
CA GLY A 33 7.40 -2.96 7.42
C GLY A 33 8.47 -2.76 8.47
N VAL A 34 9.45 -1.89 8.17
CA VAL A 34 10.38 -1.36 9.18
C VAL A 34 10.08 0.12 9.40
N LEU A 35 9.53 0.44 10.56
CA LEU A 35 9.29 1.83 10.98
C LEU A 35 10.55 2.36 11.66
N THR A 36 11.23 3.31 11.02
CA THR A 36 12.44 3.91 11.58
C THR A 36 12.11 5.20 12.33
N VAL A 37 12.50 5.26 13.59
CA VAL A 37 12.39 6.44 14.46
C VAL A 37 13.78 6.83 14.92
N ALA A 38 14.11 8.12 14.89
CA ALA A 38 15.40 8.59 15.37
C ALA A 38 15.38 8.83 16.87
N ALA A 39 16.38 8.34 17.60
CA ALA A 39 16.48 8.47 19.06
C ALA A 39 16.57 9.93 19.53
N ASP A 40 17.18 10.81 18.72
CA ASP A 40 17.34 12.23 18.99
C ASP A 40 16.11 13.10 18.69
N ASP A 41 15.24 12.66 17.78
CA ASP A 41 14.12 13.45 17.25
C ASP A 41 12.74 12.90 17.67
N GLY A 42 12.64 11.61 18.07
CA GLY A 42 11.41 10.94 18.47
C GLY A 42 10.37 10.82 17.34
N ILE A 43 9.10 10.72 17.71
CA ILE A 43 7.98 10.57 16.76
C ILE A 43 7.74 11.87 16.01
N GLN A 44 7.87 11.80 14.69
CA GLN A 44 7.53 12.88 13.78
C GLN A 44 6.10 12.72 13.23
N PRO A 45 5.44 13.81 12.74
CA PRO A 45 4.13 13.70 12.09
C PRO A 45 4.10 12.66 10.97
N GLN A 46 5.18 12.54 10.21
CA GLN A 46 5.34 11.58 9.13
C GLN A 46 5.43 10.13 9.65
N THR A 47 5.99 9.90 10.84
CA THR A 47 6.03 8.58 11.49
C THR A 47 4.61 8.08 11.75
N LYS A 48 3.73 8.94 12.27
CA LYS A 48 2.31 8.63 12.50
C LYS A 48 1.58 8.31 11.20
N GLU A 49 1.77 9.16 10.17
CA GLU A 49 1.18 8.95 8.84
C GLU A 49 1.57 7.60 8.26
N HIS A 50 2.87 7.25 8.31
CA HIS A 50 3.36 5.97 7.79
C HIS A 50 2.81 4.78 8.57
N ALA A 51 2.69 4.85 9.89
CA ALA A 51 2.12 3.79 10.71
C ALA A 51 0.64 3.55 10.37
N TYR A 52 -0.16 4.61 10.24
CA TYR A 52 -1.57 4.51 9.81
C TYR A 52 -1.70 3.94 8.40
N LEU A 53 -0.88 4.40 7.46
CA LEU A 53 -0.87 3.88 6.10
C LEU A 53 -0.51 2.39 6.06
N ALA A 54 0.53 1.98 6.78
CA ALA A 54 0.96 0.60 6.85
C ALA A 54 -0.19 -0.29 7.35
N LYS A 55 -0.83 0.07 8.47
CA LYS A 55 -1.95 -0.70 9.02
C LYS A 55 -3.15 -0.76 8.07
N THR A 56 -3.55 0.38 7.48
CA THR A 56 -4.68 0.43 6.55
C THR A 56 -4.41 -0.35 5.27
N LEU A 57 -3.15 -0.37 4.79
CA LEU A 57 -2.75 -1.16 3.62
C LEU A 57 -2.47 -2.64 3.95
N GLY A 58 -2.72 -3.07 5.20
CA GLY A 58 -2.66 -4.46 5.63
C GLY A 58 -1.26 -4.97 5.93
N ILE A 59 -0.33 -4.10 6.22
CA ILE A 59 0.97 -4.50 6.77
C ILE A 59 0.76 -4.78 8.25
N ASP A 60 0.62 -6.05 8.61
CA ASP A 60 0.38 -6.48 9.98
C ASP A 60 1.68 -6.74 10.76
N GLN A 61 2.74 -7.14 10.08
CA GLN A 61 4.05 -7.36 10.68
C GLN A 61 4.90 -6.09 10.61
N LEU A 62 5.34 -5.60 11.76
CA LEU A 62 6.11 -4.37 11.88
C LEU A 62 7.33 -4.57 12.79
N ILE A 63 8.48 -4.05 12.34
CA ILE A 63 9.67 -3.88 13.17
C ILE A 63 9.86 -2.38 13.40
N VAL A 64 10.15 -1.97 14.63
CA VAL A 64 10.52 -0.58 14.94
C VAL A 64 12.03 -0.51 15.13
N SER A 65 12.69 0.22 14.24
CA SER A 65 14.12 0.50 14.31
C SER A 65 14.34 1.87 14.97
N VAL A 66 14.84 1.87 16.20
CA VAL A 66 15.25 3.11 16.91
C VAL A 66 16.67 3.44 16.49
N ASN A 67 16.78 4.33 15.50
CA ASN A 67 18.04 4.66 14.84
C ASN A 67 18.73 5.87 15.47
N LYS A 68 20.00 6.09 15.12
CA LYS A 68 20.87 7.14 15.64
C LYS A 68 21.17 7.01 17.15
N MET A 69 21.29 5.78 17.63
CA MET A 69 21.68 5.54 19.03
C MET A 69 23.06 6.12 19.37
N ASP A 70 23.94 6.25 18.37
CA ASP A 70 25.23 6.93 18.48
C ASP A 70 25.12 8.42 18.89
N VAL A 71 24.05 9.10 18.51
CA VAL A 71 23.83 10.53 18.82
C VAL A 71 23.42 10.72 20.30
N VAL A 72 22.82 9.70 20.90
CA VAL A 72 22.40 9.69 22.31
C VAL A 72 23.31 8.81 23.19
N ASP A 73 24.57 8.62 22.77
CA ASP A 73 25.59 7.85 23.48
C ASP A 73 25.14 6.43 23.88
N TYR A 74 24.28 5.79 23.03
CA TYR A 74 23.71 4.45 23.24
C TYR A 74 22.97 4.28 24.59
N ALA A 75 22.37 5.35 25.10
CA ALA A 75 21.70 5.34 26.39
C ALA A 75 20.42 4.49 26.37
N GLU A 76 20.33 3.52 27.31
CA GLU A 76 19.15 2.67 27.52
C GLU A 76 17.87 3.50 27.77
N GLY A 77 18.02 4.58 28.59
CA GLY A 77 16.88 5.46 28.92
C GLY A 77 16.23 6.11 27.70
N ASP A 78 17.03 6.62 26.76
CA ASP A 78 16.51 7.25 25.54
C ASP A 78 15.80 6.21 24.63
N PHE A 79 16.31 4.98 24.59
CA PHE A 79 15.65 3.90 23.87
C PHE A 79 14.30 3.51 24.51
N GLU A 80 14.24 3.33 25.83
CA GLU A 80 12.99 2.95 26.51
C GLU A 80 11.94 4.07 26.44
N ASP A 81 12.33 5.34 26.53
CA ASP A 81 11.42 6.48 26.36
C ASP A 81 10.79 6.49 24.94
N ILE A 82 11.60 6.30 23.90
CA ILE A 82 11.11 6.21 22.51
C ILE A 82 10.23 4.98 22.32
N LYS A 83 10.61 3.83 22.87
CA LYS A 83 9.82 2.60 22.78
C LYS A 83 8.45 2.75 23.44
N GLU A 84 8.36 3.40 24.61
CA GLU A 84 7.09 3.69 25.27
C GLU A 84 6.21 4.59 24.41
N GLU A 85 6.75 5.72 23.91
CA GLU A 85 6.02 6.69 23.09
C GLU A 85 5.52 6.07 21.77
N VAL A 86 6.39 5.28 21.09
CA VAL A 86 6.05 4.60 19.82
C VAL A 86 5.03 3.49 20.07
N SER A 87 5.14 2.74 21.17
CA SER A 87 4.17 1.70 21.55
C SER A 87 2.77 2.28 21.75
N GLU A 88 2.64 3.40 22.48
CA GLU A 88 1.37 4.09 22.66
C GLU A 88 0.79 4.57 21.33
N MET A 89 1.63 5.12 20.45
CA MET A 89 1.22 5.56 19.13
C MET A 89 0.72 4.38 18.29
N LEU A 90 1.47 3.28 18.22
CA LEU A 90 1.13 2.10 17.41
C LEU A 90 -0.12 1.39 17.93
N GLN A 91 -0.30 1.31 19.25
CA GLN A 91 -1.55 0.82 19.84
C GLN A 91 -2.75 1.68 19.43
N GLY A 92 -2.54 3.01 19.37
CA GLY A 92 -3.54 3.95 18.87
C GLY A 92 -3.90 3.77 17.39
N VAL A 93 -3.01 3.19 16.61
CA VAL A 93 -3.20 2.85 15.18
C VAL A 93 -3.88 1.48 15.00
N GLY A 94 -3.81 0.60 16.01
CA GLY A 94 -4.38 -0.74 15.98
C GLY A 94 -3.38 -1.88 15.84
N TYR A 95 -2.09 -1.62 16.09
CA TYR A 95 -1.10 -2.66 16.29
C TYR A 95 -1.07 -3.12 17.74
N ASP A 96 -0.66 -4.37 17.98
CA ASP A 96 -0.29 -4.84 19.33
C ASP A 96 1.22 -4.64 19.51
N PRO A 97 1.66 -3.75 20.43
CA PRO A 97 3.09 -3.52 20.66
C PRO A 97 3.84 -4.76 21.18
N SER A 98 3.14 -5.77 21.71
CA SER A 98 3.77 -7.02 22.18
C SER A 98 4.26 -7.89 21.01
N ASP A 99 3.70 -7.71 19.81
CA ASP A 99 4.08 -8.45 18.60
C ASP A 99 5.15 -7.72 17.79
N ILE A 100 5.63 -6.56 18.28
CA ILE A 100 6.56 -5.70 17.55
C ILE A 100 7.95 -5.78 18.15
N SER A 101 8.93 -6.10 17.33
CA SER A 101 10.34 -6.01 17.68
C SER A 101 10.84 -4.57 17.65
N PHE A 102 11.32 -4.05 18.80
CA PHE A 102 12.00 -2.76 18.91
C PHE A 102 13.50 -2.97 18.91
N VAL A 103 14.18 -2.45 17.90
CA VAL A 103 15.61 -2.70 17.70
C VAL A 103 16.39 -1.39 17.75
N PRO A 104 17.25 -1.16 18.78
CA PRO A 104 18.15 0.00 18.80
C PRO A 104 19.29 -0.21 17.82
N ILE A 105 19.54 0.78 16.96
CA ILE A 105 20.62 0.72 15.96
C ILE A 105 21.34 2.06 15.79
N SER A 106 22.58 2.01 15.30
CA SER A 106 23.18 3.11 14.55
C SER A 106 23.42 2.66 13.13
N ALA A 107 22.55 3.10 12.20
CA ALA A 107 22.71 2.76 10.79
C ALA A 107 23.96 3.42 10.16
N PHE A 108 24.48 4.49 10.78
CA PHE A 108 25.69 5.20 10.32
C PHE A 108 26.96 4.44 10.71
N GLU A 109 27.07 3.98 11.95
CA GLU A 109 28.20 3.21 12.44
C GLU A 109 28.09 1.71 12.09
N GLY A 110 26.85 1.22 11.85
CA GLY A 110 26.55 -0.18 11.54
C GLY A 110 26.19 -1.00 12.79
N ASP A 111 26.09 -0.35 13.95
CA ASP A 111 25.82 -1.00 15.23
C ASP A 111 24.44 -1.62 15.29
N ASN A 112 24.39 -2.89 15.69
CA ASN A 112 23.21 -3.72 15.83
C ASN A 112 22.34 -3.83 14.56
N VAL A 113 22.95 -3.58 13.39
CA VAL A 113 22.28 -3.80 12.10
C VAL A 113 22.43 -5.25 11.66
N VAL A 114 23.66 -5.77 11.59
CA VAL A 114 23.98 -7.14 11.18
C VAL A 114 24.59 -7.92 12.34
N GLU A 115 25.51 -7.30 13.08
CA GLU A 115 26.20 -7.87 14.23
C GLU A 115 25.81 -7.09 15.50
N GLU A 116 25.81 -7.79 16.64
CA GLU A 116 25.58 -7.17 17.94
C GLU A 116 26.65 -6.10 18.21
N SER A 117 26.28 -5.03 18.92
CA SER A 117 27.20 -3.96 19.29
C SER A 117 27.57 -4.05 20.78
N ASP A 118 28.87 -3.95 21.08
CA ASP A 118 29.36 -3.87 22.47
C ASP A 118 28.83 -2.61 23.19
N ASP A 119 28.47 -1.54 22.48
CA ASP A 119 27.95 -0.30 23.03
C ASP A 119 26.47 -0.43 23.47
N LEU A 120 25.77 -1.48 23.02
CA LEU A 120 24.40 -1.83 23.39
C LEU A 120 24.33 -3.01 24.37
N GLY A 121 25.31 -3.16 25.24
CA GLY A 121 25.40 -4.31 26.17
C GLY A 121 24.23 -4.46 27.17
N TRP A 122 23.30 -3.53 27.23
CA TRP A 122 22.06 -3.59 28.00
C TRP A 122 20.90 -4.21 27.17
N TYR A 123 21.05 -4.33 25.85
CA TYR A 123 20.01 -4.82 24.95
C TYR A 123 20.21 -6.31 24.68
N ASP A 124 19.24 -7.13 25.08
CA ASP A 124 19.25 -8.60 24.91
C ASP A 124 18.40 -9.07 23.71
N GLY A 125 17.90 -8.15 22.89
CA GLY A 125 17.05 -8.46 21.72
C GLY A 125 17.86 -8.76 20.45
N PRO A 126 17.16 -9.00 19.31
CA PRO A 126 17.79 -9.33 18.04
C PRO A 126 18.49 -8.12 17.38
N THR A 127 19.46 -8.38 16.50
CA THR A 127 19.91 -7.38 15.53
C THR A 127 18.80 -7.07 14.53
N LEU A 128 18.91 -5.97 13.77
CA LEU A 128 17.91 -5.64 12.75
C LEU A 128 17.80 -6.76 11.70
N LEU A 129 18.91 -7.37 11.30
CA LEU A 129 18.93 -8.48 10.35
C LEU A 129 18.19 -9.71 10.93
N ASN A 130 18.47 -10.06 12.18
CA ASN A 130 17.80 -11.20 12.81
C ASN A 130 16.29 -10.93 12.98
N ALA A 131 15.88 -9.71 13.34
CA ALA A 131 14.47 -9.34 13.41
C ALA A 131 13.76 -9.43 12.05
N LEU A 132 14.47 -9.15 10.94
CA LEU A 132 13.94 -9.34 9.59
C LEU A 132 13.84 -10.83 9.21
N ASP A 133 14.78 -11.65 9.66
CA ASP A 133 14.77 -13.11 9.41
C ASP A 133 13.67 -13.83 10.24
N ASP A 134 13.24 -13.23 11.35
CA ASP A 134 12.16 -13.73 12.20
C ASP A 134 10.74 -13.38 11.70
N LEU A 135 10.62 -12.58 10.61
CA LEU A 135 9.32 -12.28 10.02
C LEU A 135 8.69 -13.54 9.43
N GLU A 136 7.41 -13.71 9.69
CA GLU A 136 6.64 -14.82 9.14
C GLU A 136 6.26 -14.56 7.68
N GLU A 137 6.34 -15.59 6.84
CA GLU A 137 5.82 -15.52 5.47
C GLU A 137 4.30 -15.35 5.55
N PRO A 138 3.71 -14.34 4.89
CA PRO A 138 2.26 -14.15 4.93
C PRO A 138 1.52 -15.31 4.29
N ASP A 139 0.30 -15.56 4.75
CA ASP A 139 -0.59 -16.54 4.13
C ASP A 139 -0.76 -16.22 2.65
N LYS A 140 -0.58 -17.23 1.79
CA LYS A 140 -0.79 -17.11 0.35
C LYS A 140 -2.26 -17.38 0.03
N PRO A 141 -3.02 -16.38 -0.45
CA PRO A 141 -4.44 -16.55 -0.78
C PRO A 141 -4.63 -17.27 -2.14
N GLU A 142 -4.15 -18.52 -2.24
CA GLU A 142 -4.24 -19.37 -3.43
C GLU A 142 -5.69 -19.80 -3.73
N ASP A 143 -6.51 -19.94 -2.68
CA ASP A 143 -7.92 -20.35 -2.80
C ASP A 143 -8.86 -19.22 -3.24
N LEU A 144 -8.39 -17.97 -3.28
CA LEU A 144 -9.16 -16.81 -3.75
C LEU A 144 -9.11 -16.70 -5.29
N PRO A 145 -10.09 -16.00 -5.91
CA PRO A 145 -10.04 -15.70 -7.33
C PRO A 145 -8.74 -15.00 -7.74
N MET A 146 -8.17 -15.37 -8.89
CA MET A 146 -6.93 -14.80 -9.39
C MET A 146 -7.08 -13.31 -9.66
N ARG A 147 -6.19 -12.49 -9.08
CA ARG A 147 -6.11 -11.04 -9.29
C ARG A 147 -4.65 -10.62 -9.44
N ILE A 148 -4.34 -9.97 -10.57
CA ILE A 148 -3.00 -9.44 -10.88
C ILE A 148 -3.13 -7.98 -11.30
N PRO A 149 -2.92 -7.01 -10.40
CA PRO A 149 -2.85 -5.59 -10.75
C PRO A 149 -1.66 -5.31 -11.68
N ILE A 150 -1.93 -4.70 -12.82
CA ILE A 150 -0.92 -4.44 -13.85
C ILE A 150 -0.05 -3.24 -13.44
N GLN A 151 1.25 -3.48 -13.37
CA GLN A 151 2.27 -2.48 -13.02
C GLN A 151 2.81 -1.78 -14.26
N ASP A 152 3.01 -2.54 -15.34
CA ASP A 152 3.54 -2.05 -16.61
C ASP A 152 3.20 -2.99 -17.75
N VAL A 153 3.34 -2.50 -18.99
CA VAL A 153 3.14 -3.29 -20.23
C VAL A 153 4.29 -2.99 -21.17
N TYR A 154 4.94 -4.03 -21.67
CA TYR A 154 6.08 -3.93 -22.57
C TYR A 154 5.80 -4.59 -23.92
N SER A 155 6.21 -3.95 -25.02
CA SER A 155 6.19 -4.55 -26.35
C SER A 155 7.54 -5.21 -26.63
N ILE A 156 7.55 -6.54 -26.75
CA ILE A 156 8.77 -7.31 -27.01
C ILE A 156 8.73 -7.87 -28.42
N SER A 157 9.75 -7.51 -29.24
CA SER A 157 9.83 -7.97 -30.63
C SER A 157 9.82 -9.52 -30.72
N GLY A 158 8.86 -10.07 -31.45
CA GLY A 158 8.68 -11.51 -31.65
C GLY A 158 7.83 -12.21 -30.58
N ILE A 159 7.52 -11.55 -29.45
CA ILE A 159 6.65 -12.06 -28.38
C ILE A 159 5.31 -11.36 -28.40
N GLY A 160 5.31 -10.03 -28.52
CA GLY A 160 4.12 -9.17 -28.45
C GLY A 160 4.08 -8.37 -27.16
N ALA A 161 2.86 -8.07 -26.68
CA ALA A 161 2.67 -7.40 -25.41
C ALA A 161 2.95 -8.37 -24.25
N VAL A 162 3.75 -7.93 -23.31
CA VAL A 162 4.05 -8.61 -22.04
C VAL A 162 3.54 -7.71 -20.92
N THR A 163 2.55 -8.19 -20.20
CA THR A 163 2.00 -7.52 -19.01
C THR A 163 2.81 -7.93 -17.79
N VAL A 164 3.11 -6.96 -16.93
CA VAL A 164 3.88 -7.18 -15.70
C VAL A 164 3.03 -6.81 -14.50
N GLY A 165 2.97 -7.71 -13.52
CA GLY A 165 2.24 -7.51 -12.28
C GLY A 165 2.67 -8.47 -11.18
N ARG A 166 2.18 -8.23 -9.96
CA ARG A 166 2.27 -9.16 -8.84
C ARG A 166 0.98 -9.96 -8.76
N VAL A 167 1.08 -11.26 -8.60
CA VAL A 167 -0.07 -12.10 -8.26
C VAL A 167 -0.46 -11.75 -6.82
N GLU A 168 -1.61 -11.12 -6.63
CA GLU A 168 -2.09 -10.77 -5.29
C GLU A 168 -2.93 -11.91 -4.68
N THR A 169 -3.73 -12.61 -5.50
CA THR A 169 -4.55 -13.74 -5.09
C THR A 169 -4.68 -14.75 -6.22
N GLY A 170 -4.98 -16.02 -5.88
CA GLY A 170 -5.15 -17.11 -6.84
C GLY A 170 -3.88 -17.45 -7.61
N ASP A 171 -3.96 -18.40 -8.50
CA ASP A 171 -2.85 -18.87 -9.32
C ASP A 171 -3.05 -18.54 -10.79
N ILE A 172 -1.97 -18.52 -11.57
CA ILE A 172 -1.99 -18.38 -13.02
C ILE A 172 -1.02 -19.37 -13.67
N SER A 173 -1.47 -20.01 -14.77
CA SER A 173 -0.68 -20.96 -15.55
C SER A 173 -0.79 -20.68 -17.05
N PRO A 174 0.22 -21.08 -17.85
CA PRO A 174 0.08 -21.08 -19.30
C PRO A 174 -1.10 -21.96 -19.73
N GLY A 175 -1.96 -21.39 -20.59
CA GLY A 175 -3.21 -22.02 -21.04
C GLY A 175 -4.47 -21.48 -20.39
N ASP A 176 -4.34 -20.73 -19.30
CA ASP A 176 -5.49 -20.07 -18.66
C ASP A 176 -6.07 -18.96 -19.55
N ASP A 177 -7.40 -18.85 -19.56
CA ASP A 177 -8.08 -17.72 -20.21
C ASP A 177 -8.25 -16.59 -19.18
N VAL A 178 -7.67 -15.42 -19.49
CA VAL A 178 -7.69 -14.23 -18.64
C VAL A 178 -8.40 -13.07 -19.30
N VAL A 179 -8.94 -12.17 -18.49
CA VAL A 179 -9.55 -10.90 -18.91
C VAL A 179 -8.92 -9.76 -18.12
N PHE A 180 -8.84 -8.59 -18.74
CA PHE A 180 -8.31 -7.38 -18.12
C PHE A 180 -9.44 -6.37 -17.89
N GLU A 181 -9.69 -5.99 -16.65
CA GLU A 181 -10.61 -4.94 -16.27
C GLU A 181 -9.85 -3.78 -15.57
N PRO A 182 -10.29 -2.54 -15.70
CA PRO A 182 -11.38 -2.05 -16.51
C PRO A 182 -11.01 -1.81 -18.00
N ALA A 183 -10.03 -2.53 -18.56
CA ALA A 183 -9.64 -2.41 -19.95
C ALA A 183 -10.81 -2.79 -20.88
N SER A 184 -11.48 -3.92 -20.60
CA SER A 184 -12.63 -4.40 -21.38
C SER A 184 -13.79 -3.42 -21.31
N THR A 185 -14.13 -2.94 -20.12
CA THR A 185 -15.17 -1.91 -19.91
C THR A 185 -14.82 -0.61 -20.64
N ARG A 186 -13.58 -0.12 -20.50
CA ARG A 186 -13.11 1.14 -21.12
C ARG A 186 -13.16 1.10 -22.66
N LEU A 187 -12.81 -0.04 -23.25
CA LEU A 187 -12.77 -0.21 -24.68
C LEU A 187 -14.09 -0.75 -25.26
N ASN A 188 -15.05 -1.09 -24.39
CA ASN A 188 -16.34 -1.71 -24.76
C ASN A 188 -16.14 -2.96 -25.63
N GLN A 189 -15.14 -3.78 -25.32
CA GLN A 189 -14.81 -5.04 -25.97
C GLN A 189 -14.09 -5.95 -24.99
N ASN A 190 -14.18 -7.26 -25.19
CA ASN A 190 -13.40 -8.20 -24.38
C ASN A 190 -11.90 -8.03 -24.64
N VAL A 191 -11.15 -7.59 -23.64
CA VAL A 191 -9.69 -7.51 -23.64
C VAL A 191 -9.16 -8.66 -22.80
N GLY A 192 -8.70 -9.72 -23.46
CA GLY A 192 -8.22 -10.92 -22.77
C GLY A 192 -7.93 -12.06 -23.76
N GLY A 193 -7.62 -13.20 -23.24
CA GLY A 193 -7.34 -14.42 -24.00
C GLY A 193 -6.44 -15.39 -23.25
N GLU A 194 -5.96 -16.39 -23.97
CA GLU A 194 -5.13 -17.47 -23.44
C GLU A 194 -3.71 -16.98 -23.07
N VAL A 195 -3.28 -17.21 -21.84
CA VAL A 195 -1.90 -17.02 -21.38
C VAL A 195 -0.96 -17.98 -22.12
N LYS A 196 0.10 -17.44 -22.72
CA LYS A 196 1.05 -18.20 -23.52
C LYS A 196 2.24 -18.66 -22.71
N THR A 197 2.90 -17.73 -22.09
CA THR A 197 4.11 -17.91 -21.28
C THR A 197 4.06 -17.02 -20.06
N ILE A 198 4.66 -17.49 -19.00
CA ILE A 198 4.88 -16.74 -17.76
C ILE A 198 6.37 -16.77 -17.48
N GLU A 199 6.96 -15.61 -17.19
CA GLU A 199 8.37 -15.47 -16.83
C GLU A 199 8.51 -14.85 -15.45
N MET A 200 9.39 -15.42 -14.63
CA MET A 200 9.82 -14.90 -13.35
C MET A 200 11.36 -14.92 -13.29
N HIS A 201 11.99 -13.80 -12.93
CA HIS A 201 13.47 -13.68 -12.89
C HIS A 201 14.18 -14.07 -14.19
N HIS A 202 13.55 -13.83 -15.36
CA HIS A 202 14.04 -14.20 -16.70
C HIS A 202 14.05 -15.71 -16.99
N GLU A 203 13.27 -16.48 -16.25
CA GLU A 203 13.05 -17.91 -16.49
C GLU A 203 11.56 -18.17 -16.71
N GLU A 204 11.22 -19.01 -17.69
CA GLU A 204 9.84 -19.46 -17.89
C GLU A 204 9.44 -20.39 -16.74
N VAL A 205 8.20 -20.20 -16.25
CA VAL A 205 7.61 -20.99 -15.18
C VAL A 205 6.28 -21.59 -15.62
N ASP A 206 5.95 -22.76 -15.07
CA ASP A 206 4.72 -23.51 -15.39
C ASP A 206 3.50 -22.99 -14.60
N ALA A 207 3.72 -22.23 -13.53
CA ALA A 207 2.69 -21.57 -12.73
C ALA A 207 3.30 -20.43 -11.94
N ALA A 208 2.46 -19.47 -11.53
CA ALA A 208 2.82 -18.44 -10.55
C ALA A 208 1.73 -18.30 -9.49
N HIS A 209 2.14 -17.99 -8.27
CA HIS A 209 1.36 -18.01 -7.04
C HIS A 209 1.31 -16.63 -6.37
N PRO A 210 0.43 -16.39 -5.40
CA PRO A 210 0.39 -15.15 -4.66
C PRO A 210 1.76 -14.76 -4.08
N GLY A 211 2.12 -13.50 -4.30
CA GLY A 211 3.42 -12.94 -3.95
C GLY A 211 4.42 -12.86 -5.11
N ASP A 212 4.23 -13.66 -6.17
CA ASP A 212 5.15 -13.69 -7.31
C ASP A 212 5.01 -12.43 -8.20
N ASN A 213 6.14 -11.86 -8.59
CA ASN A 213 6.20 -10.81 -9.60
C ASN A 213 6.52 -11.42 -10.95
N ILE A 214 5.59 -11.31 -11.88
CA ILE A 214 5.66 -11.99 -13.17
C ILE A 214 5.51 -11.05 -14.36
N GLY A 215 6.09 -11.47 -15.48
CA GLY A 215 5.76 -10.99 -16.81
C GLY A 215 5.07 -12.10 -17.59
N TYR A 216 3.95 -11.83 -18.23
CA TYR A 216 3.24 -12.83 -18.98
C TYR A 216 2.67 -12.28 -20.30
N ASN A 217 2.61 -13.17 -21.30
CA ASN A 217 2.08 -12.86 -22.63
C ASN A 217 0.71 -13.48 -22.80
N THR A 218 -0.27 -12.66 -23.21
CA THR A 218 -1.65 -13.09 -23.47
C THR A 218 -1.96 -13.00 -24.95
N ARG A 219 -2.56 -14.06 -25.51
CA ARG A 219 -2.92 -14.13 -26.94
C ARG A 219 -3.96 -13.06 -27.30
N GLY A 220 -3.67 -12.26 -28.33
CA GLY A 220 -4.60 -11.28 -28.89
C GLY A 220 -4.66 -9.95 -28.13
N VAL A 221 -3.88 -9.78 -27.08
CA VAL A 221 -3.76 -8.53 -26.32
C VAL A 221 -2.58 -7.73 -26.85
N GLY A 222 -2.82 -6.47 -27.21
CA GLY A 222 -1.82 -5.51 -27.66
C GLY A 222 -1.33 -4.59 -26.51
N GLU A 223 -0.20 -3.90 -26.75
CA GLU A 223 0.38 -2.96 -25.77
C GLU A 223 -0.58 -1.80 -25.42
N ASP A 224 -1.40 -1.35 -26.39
CA ASP A 224 -2.35 -0.25 -26.23
C ASP A 224 -3.68 -0.69 -25.59
N ASP A 225 -3.95 -1.98 -25.51
CA ASP A 225 -5.21 -2.51 -24.98
C ASP A 225 -5.24 -2.47 -23.44
N VAL A 226 -4.12 -2.74 -22.80
CA VAL A 226 -3.94 -2.84 -21.35
C VAL A 226 -2.96 -1.77 -20.89
N LYS A 227 -3.19 -1.23 -19.70
CA LYS A 227 -2.32 -0.21 -19.09
C LYS A 227 -2.13 -0.45 -17.60
N LYS A 228 -1.16 0.24 -17.01
CA LYS A 228 -1.02 0.33 -15.57
C LYS A 228 -2.34 0.76 -14.91
N GLY A 229 -2.74 0.03 -13.88
CA GLY A 229 -3.99 0.25 -13.14
C GLY A 229 -5.13 -0.66 -13.58
N ASP A 230 -4.99 -1.38 -14.69
CA ASP A 230 -5.90 -2.49 -15.02
C ASP A 230 -5.54 -3.71 -14.14
N VAL A 231 -6.47 -4.64 -13.96
CA VAL A 231 -6.32 -5.87 -13.19
C VAL A 231 -6.66 -7.05 -14.09
N ALA A 232 -5.82 -8.09 -14.06
CA ALA A 232 -6.15 -9.36 -14.69
C ALA A 232 -6.87 -10.28 -13.72
N GLY A 233 -7.86 -11.02 -14.23
CA GLY A 233 -8.55 -12.11 -13.55
C GLY A 233 -8.82 -13.24 -14.54
N HIS A 234 -9.22 -14.42 -14.05
CA HIS A 234 -9.72 -15.48 -14.93
C HIS A 234 -11.00 -15.01 -15.66
N ALA A 235 -11.18 -15.43 -16.92
CA ALA A 235 -12.31 -15.00 -17.74
C ALA A 235 -13.68 -15.44 -17.19
N ASP A 236 -13.73 -16.50 -16.41
CA ASP A 236 -14.93 -17.02 -15.71
C ASP A 236 -15.18 -16.35 -14.36
N ASN A 237 -14.21 -15.60 -13.84
CA ASN A 237 -14.31 -14.79 -12.63
C ASN A 237 -13.55 -13.47 -12.82
N PRO A 238 -14.11 -12.52 -13.60
CA PRO A 238 -13.44 -11.26 -13.91
C PRO A 238 -13.30 -10.35 -12.68
N PRO A 239 -12.31 -9.43 -12.68
CA PRO A 239 -12.21 -8.39 -11.65
C PRO A 239 -13.43 -7.47 -11.66
N THR A 240 -13.89 -7.05 -10.47
CA THR A 240 -15.11 -6.26 -10.30
C THR A 240 -14.88 -4.79 -10.66
N VAL A 241 -15.55 -4.31 -11.73
CA VAL A 241 -15.61 -2.89 -12.07
C VAL A 241 -16.80 -2.26 -11.39
N VAL A 242 -16.59 -1.14 -10.69
CA VAL A 242 -17.63 -0.55 -9.85
C VAL A 242 -18.18 0.76 -10.38
N ASP A 243 -19.50 0.96 -10.21
CA ASP A 243 -20.17 2.26 -10.36
C ASP A 243 -20.01 3.11 -9.11
N SER A 244 -20.18 2.52 -7.92
CA SER A 244 -19.92 3.13 -6.61
C SER A 244 -19.50 2.06 -5.60
N PHE A 245 -18.99 2.49 -4.44
CA PHE A 245 -18.68 1.57 -3.34
C PHE A 245 -18.80 2.27 -1.99
N GLU A 246 -19.24 1.51 -0.99
CA GLU A 246 -19.20 1.93 0.40
C GLU A 246 -17.85 1.58 1.01
N ALA A 247 -17.25 2.52 1.72
CA ALA A 247 -15.92 2.35 2.29
C ALA A 247 -15.82 2.86 3.73
N GLN A 248 -14.99 2.19 4.51
CA GLN A 248 -14.46 2.75 5.73
C GLN A 248 -13.20 3.55 5.40
N VAL A 249 -13.21 4.83 5.75
CA VAL A 249 -12.10 5.77 5.49
C VAL A 249 -11.64 6.41 6.78
N ILE A 250 -10.33 6.55 6.97
CA ILE A 250 -9.73 7.39 8.01
C ILE A 250 -9.10 8.63 7.38
N VAL A 251 -9.41 9.82 7.94
CA VAL A 251 -8.80 11.08 7.50
C VAL A 251 -7.54 11.34 8.30
N LEU A 252 -6.37 11.29 7.65
CA LEU A 252 -5.05 11.36 8.29
C LEU A 252 -4.50 12.78 8.37
N ASN A 253 -4.31 13.43 7.24
CA ASN A 253 -3.63 14.72 7.15
C ASN A 253 -4.31 15.65 6.14
N HIS A 254 -5.57 15.97 6.38
CA HIS A 254 -6.32 16.93 5.56
C HIS A 254 -6.30 18.31 6.22
N PRO A 255 -5.91 19.39 5.49
CA PRO A 255 -5.79 20.73 6.08
C PRO A 255 -7.12 21.35 6.52
N ASN A 256 -8.23 20.84 6.00
CA ASN A 256 -9.58 21.26 6.31
C ASN A 256 -10.43 20.05 6.73
N VAL A 257 -11.70 20.05 6.35
CA VAL A 257 -12.65 18.96 6.53
C VAL A 257 -12.92 18.27 5.19
N VAL A 258 -13.29 17.00 5.22
CA VAL A 258 -13.80 16.25 4.06
C VAL A 258 -15.33 16.35 4.11
N SER A 259 -15.96 16.77 3.01
CA SER A 259 -17.42 16.87 2.87
C SER A 259 -17.87 16.20 1.57
N GLU A 260 -19.18 16.04 1.41
CA GLU A 260 -19.74 15.60 0.13
C GLU A 260 -19.25 16.46 -1.03
N GLY A 261 -19.04 15.83 -2.18
CA GLY A 261 -18.50 16.46 -3.38
C GLY A 261 -16.97 16.59 -3.41
N TYR A 262 -16.27 16.29 -2.32
CA TYR A 262 -14.81 16.26 -2.34
C TYR A 262 -14.31 15.16 -3.28
N THR A 263 -13.39 15.49 -4.19
CA THR A 263 -12.96 14.61 -5.29
C THR A 263 -11.43 14.52 -5.38
N PRO A 264 -10.77 13.82 -4.46
CA PRO A 264 -9.32 13.57 -4.47
C PRO A 264 -8.95 12.43 -5.42
N VAL A 265 -7.65 12.10 -5.49
CA VAL A 265 -7.13 10.93 -6.22
C VAL A 265 -7.00 9.74 -5.29
N PHE A 266 -7.66 8.66 -5.66
CA PHE A 266 -7.54 7.36 -4.99
C PHE A 266 -6.44 6.53 -5.64
N HIS A 267 -5.59 5.94 -4.82
CA HIS A 267 -4.58 4.98 -5.21
C HIS A 267 -5.08 3.60 -4.76
N VAL A 268 -5.55 2.81 -5.70
CA VAL A 268 -6.03 1.45 -5.49
C VAL A 268 -5.08 0.51 -6.20
N ASN A 269 -4.27 -0.24 -5.45
CA ASN A 269 -3.18 -1.04 -6.02
C ASN A 269 -2.29 -0.22 -6.98
N THR A 270 -2.33 -0.54 -8.27
CA THR A 270 -1.57 0.17 -9.30
C THR A 270 -2.37 1.31 -9.99
N ALA A 271 -3.68 1.37 -9.74
CA ALA A 271 -4.58 2.39 -10.32
C ALA A 271 -4.51 3.73 -9.57
N GLN A 272 -4.74 4.82 -10.30
CA GLN A 272 -4.88 6.17 -9.78
C GLN A 272 -6.10 6.81 -10.44
N VAL A 273 -7.19 6.93 -9.70
CA VAL A 273 -8.47 7.43 -10.21
C VAL A 273 -9.03 8.49 -9.27
N SER A 274 -9.54 9.60 -9.82
CA SER A 274 -10.28 10.58 -9.04
C SER A 274 -11.63 9.98 -8.65
N CYS A 275 -11.95 9.99 -7.34
CA CYS A 275 -13.23 9.51 -6.84
C CYS A 275 -13.89 10.58 -5.98
N THR A 276 -15.21 10.69 -6.07
CA THR A 276 -16.00 11.67 -5.31
C THR A 276 -16.62 11.01 -4.10
N PHE A 277 -16.51 11.65 -2.94
CA PHE A 277 -17.29 11.33 -1.76
C PHE A 277 -18.74 11.79 -2.01
N THR A 278 -19.63 10.84 -2.29
CA THR A 278 -21.03 11.14 -2.69
C THR A 278 -22.00 11.17 -1.52
N ASP A 279 -21.67 10.44 -0.44
CA ASP A 279 -22.46 10.41 0.78
C ASP A 279 -21.55 10.16 2.00
N LEU A 280 -21.83 10.85 3.12
CA LEU A 280 -21.13 10.65 4.40
C LEU A 280 -22.09 10.00 5.39
N LYS A 281 -22.10 8.68 5.48
CA LYS A 281 -23.12 7.92 6.24
C LYS A 281 -22.96 8.05 7.75
N LYS A 282 -21.73 7.94 8.26
CA LYS A 282 -21.45 8.12 9.71
C LYS A 282 -19.97 8.36 9.98
N THR A 283 -19.69 9.07 11.07
CA THR A 283 -18.35 9.15 11.65
C THR A 283 -18.20 8.23 12.85
N MET A 284 -17.01 7.71 13.03
CA MET A 284 -16.68 6.76 14.07
C MET A 284 -15.37 7.13 14.78
N ASN A 285 -15.24 6.65 16.02
CA ASN A 285 -13.97 6.67 16.72
C ASN A 285 -13.07 5.57 16.13
N PRO A 286 -11.90 5.90 15.55
CA PRO A 286 -11.04 4.89 14.94
C PRO A 286 -10.48 3.85 15.91
N LYS A 287 -10.45 4.14 17.23
CA LYS A 287 -9.94 3.22 18.26
C LYS A 287 -11.00 2.25 18.79
N THR A 288 -12.25 2.72 18.95
CA THR A 288 -13.32 1.93 19.59
C THR A 288 -14.34 1.41 18.57
N GLY A 289 -14.36 1.95 17.35
CA GLY A 289 -15.39 1.66 16.35
C GLY A 289 -16.77 2.24 16.66
N GLU A 290 -16.91 2.96 17.79
CA GLU A 290 -18.20 3.55 18.18
C GLU A 290 -18.58 4.69 17.25
N THR A 291 -19.85 4.72 16.84
CA THR A 291 -20.41 5.81 16.05
C THR A 291 -20.41 7.10 16.87
N ILE A 292 -19.85 8.18 16.29
CA ILE A 292 -19.84 9.53 16.86
C ILE A 292 -21.05 10.30 16.37
N GLU A 293 -21.34 10.25 15.07
CA GLU A 293 -22.40 11.03 14.41
C GLU A 293 -22.93 10.26 13.20
N GLU A 294 -24.24 10.21 13.02
CA GLU A 294 -24.91 9.73 11.82
C GLU A 294 -25.15 10.91 10.87
N ASP A 295 -25.08 10.69 9.56
CA ASP A 295 -25.27 11.67 8.49
C ASP A 295 -24.49 12.98 8.74
N PRO A 296 -23.16 12.94 8.95
CA PRO A 296 -22.38 14.12 9.29
C PRO A 296 -22.21 15.05 8.08
N ASP A 297 -22.26 16.35 8.29
CA ASP A 297 -21.97 17.35 7.23
C ASP A 297 -20.51 17.29 6.74
N TYR A 298 -19.60 16.78 7.56
CA TYR A 298 -18.16 16.67 7.25
C TYR A 298 -17.42 15.70 8.18
N ILE A 299 -16.24 15.26 7.73
CA ILE A 299 -15.30 14.42 8.49
C ILE A 299 -14.04 15.26 8.80
N LYS A 300 -13.57 15.20 10.04
CA LYS A 300 -12.34 15.87 10.51
C LYS A 300 -11.14 14.94 10.46
N GLN A 301 -9.97 15.56 10.45
CA GLN A 301 -8.71 14.84 10.67
C GLN A 301 -8.77 13.99 11.95
N GLY A 302 -8.28 12.75 11.86
CA GLY A 302 -8.26 11.80 12.96
C GLY A 302 -9.58 11.05 13.20
N GLN A 303 -10.62 11.30 12.42
CA GLN A 303 -11.86 10.54 12.46
C GLN A 303 -11.87 9.44 11.40
N ALA A 304 -12.50 8.31 11.73
CA ALA A 304 -12.93 7.34 10.76
C ALA A 304 -14.39 7.61 10.34
N ALA A 305 -14.76 7.18 9.15
CA ALA A 305 -16.11 7.34 8.64
C ALA A 305 -16.49 6.18 7.71
N ILE A 306 -17.79 5.92 7.62
CA ILE A 306 -18.37 5.13 6.52
C ILE A 306 -18.92 6.11 5.51
N VAL A 307 -18.52 5.93 4.27
CA VAL A 307 -18.80 6.86 3.18
C VAL A 307 -19.15 6.10 1.90
N GLU A 308 -19.94 6.73 1.03
CA GLU A 308 -20.15 6.27 -0.33
C GLU A 308 -19.24 7.04 -1.29
N ILE A 309 -18.64 6.33 -2.22
CA ILE A 309 -17.63 6.85 -3.13
C ILE A 309 -17.96 6.45 -4.56
N THR A 310 -17.92 7.43 -5.47
CA THR A 310 -18.15 7.22 -6.90
C THR A 310 -16.89 7.55 -7.70
N PRO A 311 -16.29 6.57 -8.40
CA PRO A 311 -15.16 6.80 -9.29
C PRO A 311 -15.55 7.66 -10.51
N GLN A 312 -14.65 8.53 -10.96
CA GLN A 312 -14.85 9.37 -12.15
C GLN A 312 -14.44 8.65 -13.45
N GLN A 313 -13.84 7.49 -13.35
CA GLN A 313 -13.46 6.59 -14.44
C GLN A 313 -13.62 5.15 -13.97
N PRO A 314 -13.83 4.19 -14.89
CA PRO A 314 -13.92 2.78 -14.53
C PRO A 314 -12.74 2.36 -13.63
N LEU A 315 -13.06 1.73 -12.52
CA LEU A 315 -12.14 1.32 -11.47
C LEU A 315 -12.46 -0.10 -11.03
N VAL A 316 -11.42 -0.92 -10.87
CA VAL A 316 -11.54 -2.21 -10.18
C VAL A 316 -11.25 -1.99 -8.70
N ILE A 317 -12.19 -2.41 -7.87
CA ILE A 317 -12.04 -2.56 -6.43
C ILE A 317 -12.93 -3.71 -5.97
N GLU A 318 -12.48 -4.50 -5.00
CA GLU A 318 -13.19 -5.67 -4.50
C GLU A 318 -13.65 -5.43 -3.05
N GLU A 319 -14.62 -6.19 -2.57
CA GLU A 319 -15.04 -6.14 -1.17
C GLU A 319 -13.97 -6.70 -0.25
N ASN A 320 -13.80 -6.08 0.93
CA ASN A 320 -12.76 -6.51 1.87
C ASN A 320 -12.99 -7.93 2.41
N ASP A 321 -14.24 -8.37 2.51
CA ASP A 321 -14.58 -9.70 3.01
C ASP A 321 -14.31 -10.79 1.96
N ASP A 322 -14.26 -10.43 0.66
CA ASP A 322 -14.05 -11.37 -0.44
C ASP A 322 -12.57 -11.38 -0.88
N ILE A 323 -12.00 -10.22 -1.24
CA ILE A 323 -10.62 -10.10 -1.68
C ILE A 323 -9.95 -8.90 -0.98
N PRO A 324 -9.49 -9.07 0.27
CA PRO A 324 -8.91 -7.98 1.07
C PRO A 324 -7.75 -7.25 0.39
N GLN A 325 -6.96 -7.95 -0.45
CA GLN A 325 -5.81 -7.41 -1.16
C GLN A 325 -6.21 -6.32 -2.16
N LEU A 326 -7.42 -6.40 -2.73
CA LEU A 326 -7.91 -5.45 -3.72
C LEU A 326 -8.99 -4.49 -3.19
N SER A 327 -9.28 -4.53 -1.89
CA SER A 327 -10.26 -3.64 -1.24
C SER A 327 -9.66 -2.31 -0.77
N ARG A 328 -8.34 -2.26 -0.56
CA ARG A 328 -7.65 -1.19 0.17
C ARG A 328 -7.19 -0.07 -0.76
N PHE A 329 -7.24 1.16 -0.23
CA PHE A 329 -6.83 2.33 -1.00
C PHE A 329 -6.23 3.43 -0.12
N ALA A 330 -5.39 4.26 -0.75
CA ALA A 330 -4.93 5.51 -0.16
C ALA A 330 -5.57 6.70 -0.89
N VAL A 331 -5.96 7.73 -0.15
CA VAL A 331 -6.53 8.98 -0.68
C VAL A 331 -5.45 10.05 -0.69
N ARG A 332 -5.21 10.65 -1.85
CA ARG A 332 -4.16 11.66 -2.03
C ARG A 332 -4.73 12.96 -2.58
N ASP A 333 -4.27 14.06 -2.01
CA ASP A 333 -4.57 15.41 -2.48
C ASP A 333 -3.36 16.33 -2.23
N MET A 334 -3.15 17.33 -3.10
CA MET A 334 -2.04 18.28 -3.03
C MET A 334 -0.64 17.66 -2.81
N GLY A 335 -0.43 16.45 -3.34
CA GLY A 335 0.84 15.72 -3.21
C GLY A 335 1.06 15.03 -1.86
N GLN A 336 0.07 15.01 -0.98
CA GLN A 336 0.10 14.37 0.34
C GLN A 336 -0.94 13.26 0.42
N THR A 337 -0.73 12.30 1.31
CA THR A 337 -1.75 11.32 1.68
C THR A 337 -2.67 11.97 2.72
N VAL A 338 -3.93 12.14 2.37
CA VAL A 338 -4.94 12.79 3.22
C VAL A 338 -5.87 11.80 3.91
N GLY A 339 -5.87 10.55 3.47
CA GLY A 339 -6.65 9.48 4.07
C GLY A 339 -6.28 8.12 3.51
N ALA A 340 -6.82 7.08 4.11
CA ALA A 340 -6.75 5.71 3.63
C ALA A 340 -8.03 4.97 4.03
N GLY A 341 -8.33 3.87 3.35
CA GLY A 341 -9.55 3.12 3.63
C GLY A 341 -9.60 1.76 2.93
N MET A 342 -10.72 1.09 3.13
CA MET A 342 -11.04 -0.17 2.48
C MET A 342 -12.51 -0.18 2.05
N ALA A 343 -12.80 -0.83 0.93
CA ALA A 343 -14.16 -1.05 0.45
C ALA A 343 -14.86 -2.12 1.29
N LEU A 344 -16.08 -1.83 1.71
CA LEU A 344 -16.91 -2.75 2.50
C LEU A 344 -17.95 -3.45 1.64
N SER A 345 -18.52 -2.72 0.67
CA SER A 345 -19.42 -3.26 -0.34
C SER A 345 -19.26 -2.49 -1.64
N VAL A 346 -19.55 -3.15 -2.75
CA VAL A 346 -19.43 -2.58 -4.09
C VAL A 346 -20.76 -2.65 -4.83
N ASP A 347 -21.02 -1.64 -5.68
CA ASP A 347 -22.10 -1.65 -6.67
C ASP A 347 -21.44 -1.83 -8.04
N GLU A 348 -21.66 -3.01 -8.63
CA GLU A 348 -21.01 -3.43 -9.89
C GLU A 348 -21.60 -2.67 -11.09
N GLN A 349 -20.74 -2.35 -12.08
CA GLN A 349 -21.12 -1.69 -13.32
C GLN A 349 -21.89 -2.62 -14.27
#